data_66fe4b3f3249748b38f850e30b0cdb52
#
_entry.id   66fe4b3f3249748b38f850e30b0cdb52
#
_cell.length_a   1.000
_cell.length_b   1.000
_cell.length_c   1.000
_cell.angle_alpha   90.00
_cell.angle_beta   90.00
_cell.angle_gamma   90.00
#
_symmetry.space_group_name_H-M   'P 1'
#
loop_
_entity.id
_entity.type
_entity.pdbx_description
1 polymer ?
#
loop_
_entity_poly.entity_id
_entity_poly.type
_entity_poly.pdbx_seq_one_letter_code
_entity_poly.pdbx_strand_id
1 'polypeptide(L)'
;MKFVDEYRDAGVAKRYAQAIAQATTRPWTIMEICGGQTHSIIKFGVDTLLPQAISLVHGPGCPVCVTPVEMLDKAMAIASRPEVIFCSFGDMLRVPGTERDLLSVKAAGGDVRIVYSPLDAVKVACENPNRQVVFFAVGFETTAPANAMAVAHAKRQGLINFSMLVSHVTVPPAMEAILGSSHNRVQGFLAAGHVCSVMGYTEYEPIAKKYRVPIVVTGFEPVDILQGIYMCVKQLEEGRAEVENQYTRSVRREGNVPAQQVISEVFRVVPRKWRGVGEIPRSGLGLSRKYERFNAEERFGVADYTAEESPECISGLVLQGVKKPGECSAFGTSCTPEHPLGATMVSSEGACAAYYRYRGVNARAMAVAGKEG
;
A
#
# COMPACT_ATOMS: atom_id res chain seq x y z
N MET A 1 -17.22 18.26 -11.23
CA MET A 1 -16.23 17.66 -12.19
C MET A 1 -16.71 16.27 -12.54
N LYS A 2 -16.85 15.94 -13.81
CA LYS A 2 -17.32 14.62 -14.27
C LYS A 2 -16.48 13.49 -13.65
N PHE A 3 -17.10 12.40 -13.21
CA PHE A 3 -16.52 11.26 -12.51
C PHE A 3 -15.94 11.56 -11.11
N VAL A 4 -16.24 12.73 -10.52
CA VAL A 4 -15.87 13.07 -9.14
C VAL A 4 -17.11 13.49 -8.35
N ASP A 5 -17.82 14.53 -8.78
CA ASP A 5 -18.91 15.12 -7.99
C ASP A 5 -20.09 14.14 -7.85
N GLU A 6 -20.42 13.40 -8.90
CA GLU A 6 -21.47 12.37 -8.86
C GLU A 6 -21.14 11.20 -7.93
N TYR A 7 -19.85 10.91 -7.70
CA TYR A 7 -19.40 9.87 -6.76
C TYR A 7 -19.21 10.39 -5.32
N ARG A 8 -19.44 11.69 -5.10
CA ARG A 8 -19.47 12.36 -3.79
C ARG A 8 -20.87 12.80 -3.37
N ASP A 9 -21.90 12.45 -4.11
CA ASP A 9 -23.27 12.80 -3.82
C ASP A 9 -23.75 12.16 -2.51
N ALA A 10 -24.07 13.01 -1.52
CA ALA A 10 -24.48 12.57 -0.19
C ALA A 10 -25.83 11.82 -0.19
N GLY A 11 -26.74 12.17 -1.14
CA GLY A 11 -28.03 11.48 -1.29
C GLY A 11 -27.84 10.06 -1.82
N VAL A 12 -26.96 9.87 -2.80
CA VAL A 12 -26.60 8.54 -3.32
C VAL A 12 -25.91 7.73 -2.22
N ALA A 13 -24.97 8.33 -1.49
CA ALA A 13 -24.27 7.68 -0.38
C ALA A 13 -25.25 7.17 0.70
N LYS A 14 -26.21 8.00 1.10
CA LYS A 14 -27.26 7.59 2.08
C LYS A 14 -28.12 6.43 1.56
N ARG A 15 -28.49 6.44 0.27
CA ARG A 15 -29.27 5.33 -0.33
C ARG A 15 -28.49 4.01 -0.29
N TYR A 16 -27.19 4.02 -0.62
CA TYR A 16 -26.36 2.82 -0.50
C TYR A 16 -26.21 2.36 0.95
N ALA A 17 -26.00 3.27 1.91
CA ALA A 17 -25.93 2.94 3.33
C ALA A 17 -27.24 2.27 3.82
N GLN A 18 -28.40 2.77 3.41
CA GLN A 18 -29.69 2.15 3.70
C GLN A 18 -29.84 0.78 3.05
N ALA A 19 -29.43 0.63 1.78
CA ALA A 19 -29.49 -0.66 1.08
C ALA A 19 -28.57 -1.70 1.74
N ILE A 20 -27.38 -1.30 2.20
CA ILE A 20 -26.48 -2.15 2.96
C ILE A 20 -27.14 -2.59 4.27
N ALA A 21 -27.73 -1.65 5.03
CA ALA A 21 -28.39 -1.96 6.28
C ALA A 21 -29.57 -2.94 6.10
N GLN A 22 -30.34 -2.78 5.01
CA GLN A 22 -31.45 -3.68 4.70
C GLN A 22 -30.99 -5.06 4.25
N ALA A 23 -29.87 -5.15 3.52
CA ALA A 23 -29.33 -6.42 3.03
C ALA A 23 -28.62 -7.23 4.12
N THR A 24 -28.08 -6.56 5.16
CA THR A 24 -27.24 -7.19 6.18
C THR A 24 -28.11 -7.92 7.21
N THR A 25 -27.95 -9.24 7.33
CA THR A 25 -28.71 -10.08 8.29
C THR A 25 -27.86 -10.53 9.48
N ARG A 26 -26.53 -10.48 9.37
CA ARG A 26 -25.58 -10.92 10.40
C ARG A 26 -24.26 -10.10 10.33
N PRO A 27 -23.38 -10.19 11.34
CA PRO A 27 -22.11 -9.46 11.31
C PRO A 27 -21.17 -9.92 10.19
N TRP A 28 -20.57 -8.94 9.47
CA TRP A 28 -19.59 -9.17 8.45
C TRP A 28 -18.34 -8.29 8.62
N THR A 29 -17.19 -8.86 8.40
CA THR A 29 -15.90 -8.14 8.37
C THR A 29 -15.39 -8.05 6.94
N ILE A 30 -15.29 -6.84 6.41
CA ILE A 30 -14.82 -6.56 5.06
C ILE A 30 -13.51 -5.78 5.17
N MET A 31 -12.48 -6.23 4.44
CA MET A 31 -11.18 -5.55 4.39
C MET A 31 -11.06 -4.78 3.07
N GLU A 32 -10.73 -3.50 3.17
CA GLU A 32 -10.16 -2.81 2.02
C GLU A 32 -8.63 -3.04 1.98
N ILE A 33 -8.09 -3.22 0.78
CA ILE A 33 -6.68 -3.53 0.59
C ILE A 33 -5.96 -2.43 -0.21
N CYS A 34 -6.32 -1.17 0.09
CA CYS A 34 -5.74 0.01 -0.54
C CYS A 34 -5.73 1.22 0.38
N GLY A 35 -4.56 1.81 0.61
CA GLY A 35 -4.43 3.02 1.43
C GLY A 35 -5.27 4.21 0.93
N GLY A 36 -5.48 4.34 -0.38
CA GLY A 36 -6.36 5.36 -0.95
C GLY A 36 -7.83 5.15 -0.56
N GLN A 37 -8.28 3.89 -0.46
CA GLN A 37 -9.61 3.55 0.05
C GLN A 37 -9.69 3.81 1.55
N THR A 38 -8.67 3.41 2.34
CA THR A 38 -8.56 3.75 3.78
C THR A 38 -8.72 5.24 4.00
N HIS A 39 -7.93 6.05 3.27
CA HIS A 39 -7.99 7.50 3.36
C HIS A 39 -9.39 8.03 3.09
N SER A 40 -10.03 7.59 2.01
CA SER A 40 -11.39 8.04 1.63
C SER A 40 -12.45 7.61 2.65
N ILE A 41 -12.40 6.36 3.12
CA ILE A 41 -13.33 5.84 4.14
C ILE A 41 -13.30 6.73 5.38
N ILE A 42 -12.11 7.01 5.89
CA ILE A 42 -11.96 7.77 7.14
C ILE A 42 -12.24 9.26 6.94
N LYS A 43 -11.75 9.84 5.84
CA LYS A 43 -11.95 11.26 5.50
C LYS A 43 -13.41 11.64 5.33
N PHE A 44 -14.17 10.81 4.63
CA PHE A 44 -15.58 11.06 4.34
C PHE A 44 -16.54 10.40 5.33
N GLY A 45 -16.01 9.70 6.34
CA GLY A 45 -16.82 9.03 7.35
C GLY A 45 -17.69 7.90 6.80
N VAL A 46 -17.27 7.23 5.72
CA VAL A 46 -18.04 6.16 5.06
C VAL A 46 -18.41 5.05 6.05
N ASP A 47 -17.49 4.67 6.90
CA ASP A 47 -17.69 3.65 7.94
C ASP A 47 -18.73 4.04 9.01
N THR A 48 -18.93 5.36 9.25
CA THR A 48 -19.97 5.84 10.18
C THR A 48 -21.38 5.78 9.59
N LEU A 49 -21.49 5.60 8.28
CA LEU A 49 -22.78 5.43 7.60
C LEU A 49 -23.27 3.97 7.62
N LEU A 50 -22.38 3.02 7.94
CA LEU A 50 -22.68 1.59 7.89
C LEU A 50 -23.39 1.12 9.16
N PRO A 51 -24.23 0.05 9.06
CA PRO A 51 -24.81 -0.58 10.23
C PRO A 51 -23.70 -1.22 11.09
N GLN A 52 -23.93 -1.30 12.40
CA GLN A 52 -22.97 -1.88 13.37
C GLN A 52 -22.54 -3.31 13.03
N ALA A 53 -23.38 -4.04 12.30
CA ALA A 53 -23.09 -5.38 11.82
C ALA A 53 -21.98 -5.42 10.74
N ILE A 54 -21.64 -4.29 10.11
CA ILE A 54 -20.54 -4.23 9.12
C ILE A 54 -19.29 -3.62 9.75
N SER A 55 -18.25 -4.44 9.87
CA SER A 55 -16.93 -3.99 10.32
C SER A 55 -15.99 -3.81 9.12
N LEU A 56 -15.54 -2.58 8.88
CA LEU A 56 -14.45 -2.34 7.94
C LEU A 56 -13.11 -2.43 8.68
N VAL A 57 -12.17 -3.16 8.10
CA VAL A 57 -10.79 -3.29 8.57
C VAL A 57 -9.81 -2.95 7.44
N HIS A 58 -8.62 -2.49 7.82
CA HIS A 58 -7.63 -1.95 6.90
C HIS A 58 -6.57 -3.00 6.58
N GLY A 59 -6.35 -3.23 5.29
CA GLY A 59 -5.35 -4.16 4.81
C GLY A 59 -4.00 -3.49 4.50
N PRO A 60 -2.98 -4.28 4.12
CA PRO A 60 -1.63 -3.81 3.82
C PRO A 60 -1.54 -3.18 2.43
N GLY A 61 -2.40 -2.20 2.13
CA GLY A 61 -2.58 -1.57 0.82
C GLY A 61 -1.84 -0.25 0.62
N CYS A 62 -0.95 0.15 1.53
CA CYS A 62 -0.10 1.34 1.39
C CYS A 62 1.37 0.90 1.25
N PRO A 63 2.06 1.20 0.13
CA PRO A 63 3.41 0.70 -0.12
C PRO A 63 4.44 1.26 0.85
N VAL A 64 4.27 2.51 1.29
CA VAL A 64 5.09 3.13 2.34
C VAL A 64 4.94 2.35 3.66
N CYS A 65 3.69 1.99 3.99
CA CYS A 65 3.36 1.35 5.26
C CYS A 65 3.92 -0.07 5.40
N VAL A 66 4.05 -0.78 4.28
CA VAL A 66 4.52 -2.18 4.24
C VAL A 66 6.00 -2.32 3.92
N THR A 67 6.71 -1.22 3.66
CA THR A 67 8.16 -1.24 3.43
C THR A 67 8.88 -1.64 4.72
N PRO A 68 9.66 -2.76 4.73
CA PRO A 68 10.36 -3.24 5.93
C PRO A 68 11.43 -2.28 6.41
N VAL A 69 11.72 -2.31 7.72
CA VAL A 69 12.73 -1.42 8.35
C VAL A 69 14.11 -1.62 7.74
N GLU A 70 14.50 -2.87 7.45
CA GLU A 70 15.79 -3.14 6.81
C GLU A 70 15.94 -2.47 5.43
N MET A 71 14.87 -2.27 4.67
CA MET A 71 14.94 -1.55 3.39
C MET A 71 15.18 -0.05 3.59
N LEU A 72 14.71 0.50 4.70
CA LEU A 72 14.99 1.89 5.09
C LEU A 72 16.44 2.04 5.55
N ASP A 73 16.94 1.09 6.35
CA ASP A 73 18.33 1.09 6.80
C ASP A 73 19.30 0.93 5.62
N LYS A 74 19.00 0.07 4.63
CA LYS A 74 19.72 -0.02 3.36
C LYS A 74 19.71 1.32 2.60
N ALA A 75 18.53 1.95 2.52
CA ALA A 75 18.38 3.25 1.85
C ALA A 75 19.25 4.32 2.52
N MET A 76 19.25 4.38 3.86
CA MET A 76 20.08 5.32 4.63
C MET A 76 21.57 5.03 4.50
N ALA A 77 21.98 3.77 4.53
CA ALA A 77 23.39 3.38 4.34
C ALA A 77 23.91 3.80 2.96
N ILE A 78 23.08 3.65 1.91
CA ILE A 78 23.42 4.10 0.55
C ILE A 78 23.42 5.63 0.47
N ALA A 79 22.37 6.30 0.99
CA ALA A 79 22.20 7.74 0.91
C ALA A 79 23.26 8.53 1.70
N SER A 80 23.91 7.89 2.68
CA SER A 80 24.98 8.51 3.48
C SER A 80 26.34 8.54 2.75
N ARG A 81 26.46 7.90 1.59
CA ARG A 81 27.72 7.87 0.83
C ARG A 81 27.93 9.17 0.07
N PRO A 82 29.11 9.80 0.15
CA PRO A 82 29.37 11.13 -0.45
C PRO A 82 29.25 11.13 -1.99
N GLU A 83 29.51 9.99 -2.65
CA GLU A 83 29.42 9.85 -4.11
C GLU A 83 27.97 9.61 -4.59
N VAL A 84 27.00 9.43 -3.69
CA VAL A 84 25.63 9.08 -4.06
C VAL A 84 24.72 10.30 -4.09
N ILE A 85 23.84 10.34 -5.09
CA ILE A 85 22.62 11.13 -5.13
C ILE A 85 21.48 10.14 -4.93
N PHE A 86 20.76 10.24 -3.81
CA PHE A 86 19.69 9.33 -3.47
C PHE A 86 18.33 9.96 -3.75
N CYS A 87 17.58 9.38 -4.67
CA CYS A 87 16.28 9.87 -5.13
C CYS A 87 15.15 9.03 -4.54
N SER A 88 14.13 9.67 -3.98
CA SER A 88 12.97 8.99 -3.41
C SER A 88 11.70 9.83 -3.50
N PHE A 89 10.54 9.20 -3.31
CA PHE A 89 9.27 9.90 -3.10
C PHE A 89 9.23 10.52 -1.69
N GLY A 90 8.52 11.65 -1.56
CA GLY A 90 8.58 12.48 -0.37
C GLY A 90 8.21 11.78 0.94
N ASP A 91 7.18 10.94 0.96
CA ASP A 91 6.74 10.24 2.17
C ASP A 91 7.83 9.33 2.74
N MET A 92 8.62 8.67 1.86
CA MET A 92 9.69 7.77 2.29
C MET A 92 10.79 8.44 3.09
N LEU A 93 10.97 9.77 2.95
CA LEU A 93 12.02 10.49 3.66
C LEU A 93 11.78 10.55 5.18
N ARG A 94 10.49 10.45 5.59
CA ARG A 94 10.06 10.56 6.99
C ARG A 94 9.78 9.20 7.66
N VAL A 95 9.90 8.12 6.90
CA VAL A 95 9.65 6.78 7.47
C VAL A 95 10.83 6.38 8.36
N PRO A 96 10.58 6.07 9.64
CA PRO A 96 11.66 5.71 10.55
C PRO A 96 12.25 4.34 10.17
N GLY A 97 13.57 4.29 10.07
CA GLY A 97 14.39 3.09 10.12
C GLY A 97 14.65 2.66 11.58
N THR A 98 15.72 1.92 11.80
CA THR A 98 16.10 1.48 13.15
C THR A 98 16.50 2.64 14.05
N GLU A 99 17.34 3.57 13.57
CA GLU A 99 17.88 4.67 14.39
C GLU A 99 17.44 6.05 13.90
N ARG A 100 17.22 6.23 12.62
CA ARG A 100 16.97 7.51 11.96
C ARG A 100 16.10 7.36 10.71
N ASP A 101 15.94 8.43 9.97
CA ASP A 101 15.24 8.51 8.70
C ASP A 101 16.08 9.16 7.59
N LEU A 102 15.61 9.19 6.36
CA LEU A 102 16.30 9.83 5.24
C LEU A 102 16.38 11.37 5.37
N LEU A 103 15.47 12.02 6.11
CA LEU A 103 15.61 13.46 6.40
C LEU A 103 16.81 13.73 7.29
N SER A 104 17.07 12.89 8.27
CA SER A 104 18.24 12.96 9.13
C SER A 104 19.53 12.77 8.33
N VAL A 105 19.55 11.85 7.35
CA VAL A 105 20.69 11.70 6.43
C VAL A 105 20.90 12.97 5.60
N LYS A 106 19.81 13.54 5.09
CA LYS A 106 19.86 14.82 4.35
C LYS A 106 20.40 15.95 5.22
N ALA A 107 19.92 16.06 6.45
CA ALA A 107 20.40 17.09 7.40
C ALA A 107 21.88 16.93 7.74
N ALA A 108 22.40 15.70 7.74
CA ALA A 108 23.81 15.40 7.94
C ALA A 108 24.69 15.60 6.67
N GLY A 109 24.12 16.13 5.57
CA GLY A 109 24.83 16.46 4.34
C GLY A 109 24.74 15.44 3.22
N GLY A 110 23.95 14.37 3.38
CA GLY A 110 23.65 13.43 2.30
C GLY A 110 22.81 14.08 1.18
N ASP A 111 23.14 13.79 -0.08
CA ASP A 111 22.40 14.32 -1.23
C ASP A 111 21.13 13.52 -1.48
N VAL A 112 20.11 13.77 -0.66
CA VAL A 112 18.80 13.14 -0.77
C VAL A 112 17.82 14.08 -1.47
N ARG A 113 17.27 13.63 -2.61
CA ARG A 113 16.38 14.39 -3.47
C ARG A 113 14.98 13.80 -3.55
N ILE A 114 13.97 14.66 -3.43
CA ILE A 114 12.59 14.28 -3.70
C ILE A 114 12.37 14.32 -5.21
N VAL A 115 11.81 13.24 -5.74
CA VAL A 115 11.39 13.13 -7.14
C VAL A 115 9.92 12.76 -7.22
N TYR A 116 9.26 13.13 -8.31
CA TYR A 116 7.85 12.85 -8.55
C TYR A 116 7.64 11.75 -9.60
N SER A 117 8.71 11.36 -10.27
CA SER A 117 8.73 10.26 -11.23
C SER A 117 10.07 9.51 -11.14
N PRO A 118 10.09 8.18 -11.35
CA PRO A 118 11.34 7.44 -11.48
C PRO A 118 12.19 7.91 -12.68
N LEU A 119 11.58 8.51 -13.70
CA LEU A 119 12.29 9.12 -14.82
C LEU A 119 13.07 10.39 -14.43
N ASP A 120 12.64 11.10 -13.39
CA ASP A 120 13.39 12.25 -12.84
C ASP A 120 14.75 11.77 -12.30
N ALA A 121 14.79 10.61 -11.64
CA ALA A 121 16.05 10.03 -11.17
C ALA A 121 16.98 9.62 -12.33
N VAL A 122 16.43 9.13 -13.44
CA VAL A 122 17.20 8.86 -14.67
C VAL A 122 17.77 10.15 -15.25
N LYS A 123 16.97 11.23 -15.28
CA LYS A 123 17.45 12.56 -15.71
C LYS A 123 18.58 13.07 -14.81
N VAL A 124 18.42 12.94 -13.49
CA VAL A 124 19.49 13.27 -12.52
C VAL A 124 20.78 12.49 -12.83
N ALA A 125 20.67 11.21 -13.20
CA ALA A 125 21.84 10.40 -13.56
C ALA A 125 22.54 10.89 -14.84
N CYS A 126 21.78 11.32 -15.84
CA CYS A 126 22.33 11.93 -17.07
C CYS A 126 23.07 13.24 -16.77
N GLU A 127 22.52 14.06 -15.90
CA GLU A 127 23.08 15.37 -15.54
C GLU A 127 24.29 15.28 -14.59
N ASN A 128 24.50 14.13 -13.94
CA ASN A 128 25.56 13.92 -12.96
C ASN A 128 26.40 12.65 -13.28
N PRO A 129 27.10 12.61 -14.41
CA PRO A 129 27.79 11.38 -14.89
C PRO A 129 28.87 10.87 -13.93
N ASN A 130 29.45 11.74 -13.09
CA ASN A 130 30.50 11.40 -12.13
C ASN A 130 29.95 11.01 -10.73
N ARG A 131 28.63 10.96 -10.56
CA ARG A 131 27.98 10.60 -9.29
C ARG A 131 27.14 9.34 -9.48
N GLN A 132 27.03 8.53 -8.45
CA GLN A 132 26.10 7.41 -8.43
C GLN A 132 24.70 7.91 -8.11
N VAL A 133 23.72 7.56 -8.92
CA VAL A 133 22.31 7.94 -8.66
C VAL A 133 21.52 6.69 -8.34
N VAL A 134 20.89 6.70 -7.17
CA VAL A 134 20.07 5.60 -6.68
C VAL A 134 18.63 6.07 -6.54
N PHE A 135 17.71 5.33 -7.15
CA PHE A 135 16.28 5.56 -6.97
C PHE A 135 15.69 4.50 -6.03
N PHE A 136 15.01 4.95 -4.97
CA PHE A 136 14.30 4.07 -4.05
C PHE A 136 12.90 3.76 -4.61
N ALA A 137 12.76 2.59 -5.21
CA ALA A 137 11.55 2.14 -5.88
C ALA A 137 10.62 1.41 -4.91
N VAL A 138 9.81 2.19 -4.22
CA VAL A 138 8.75 1.69 -3.33
C VAL A 138 7.42 1.74 -4.05
N GLY A 139 6.64 0.66 -4.01
CA GLY A 139 5.34 0.64 -4.70
C GLY A 139 4.67 -0.72 -4.76
N PHE A 140 3.46 -0.68 -5.27
CA PHE A 140 2.68 -1.84 -5.72
C PHE A 140 2.71 -1.95 -7.25
N GLU A 141 1.87 -2.82 -7.80
CA GLU A 141 1.72 -3.03 -9.24
C GLU A 141 1.40 -1.74 -10.01
N THR A 142 0.78 -0.76 -9.35
CA THR A 142 0.42 0.52 -9.96
C THR A 142 1.63 1.33 -10.41
N THR A 143 2.71 1.32 -9.62
CA THR A 143 3.94 2.09 -9.89
C THR A 143 5.00 1.27 -10.62
N ALA A 144 4.84 -0.05 -10.68
CA ALA A 144 5.78 -0.96 -11.32
C ALA A 144 6.04 -0.64 -12.80
N PRO A 145 5.05 -0.27 -13.65
CA PRO A 145 5.30 0.10 -15.03
C PRO A 145 6.26 1.28 -15.18
N ALA A 146 6.06 2.35 -14.40
CA ALA A 146 6.92 3.53 -14.46
C ALA A 146 8.35 3.23 -14.02
N ASN A 147 8.52 2.41 -12.98
CA ASN A 147 9.81 1.96 -12.50
C ASN A 147 10.51 1.05 -13.53
N ALA A 148 9.78 0.13 -14.16
CA ALA A 148 10.29 -0.69 -15.24
C ALA A 148 10.76 0.16 -16.43
N MET A 149 9.96 1.15 -16.83
CA MET A 149 10.31 2.07 -17.90
C MET A 149 11.57 2.87 -17.59
N ALA A 150 11.76 3.32 -16.33
CA ALA A 150 12.96 4.05 -15.93
C ALA A 150 14.23 3.21 -16.08
N VAL A 151 14.20 1.95 -15.61
CA VAL A 151 15.34 1.02 -15.76
C VAL A 151 15.60 0.69 -17.23
N ALA A 152 14.55 0.42 -18.02
CA ALA A 152 14.67 0.16 -19.44
C ALA A 152 15.23 1.39 -20.19
N HIS A 153 14.84 2.60 -19.80
CA HIS A 153 15.35 3.84 -20.36
C HIS A 153 16.82 4.07 -20.01
N ALA A 154 17.19 3.90 -18.75
CA ALA A 154 18.58 3.98 -18.30
C ALA A 154 19.48 2.99 -19.07
N LYS A 155 18.98 1.76 -19.31
CA LYS A 155 19.69 0.77 -20.11
C LYS A 155 19.88 1.21 -21.56
N ARG A 156 18.83 1.74 -22.22
CA ARG A 156 18.90 2.23 -23.61
C ARG A 156 19.87 3.39 -23.76
N GLN A 157 19.96 4.26 -22.76
CA GLN A 157 20.91 5.38 -22.74
C GLN A 157 22.33 4.97 -22.33
N GLY A 158 22.57 3.70 -22.01
CA GLY A 158 23.89 3.23 -21.61
C GLY A 158 24.36 3.75 -20.25
N LEU A 159 23.47 4.23 -19.39
CA LEU A 159 23.84 4.77 -18.08
C LEU A 159 24.47 3.67 -17.20
N ILE A 160 25.64 3.98 -16.67
CA ILE A 160 26.39 3.09 -15.76
C ILE A 160 26.29 3.54 -14.30
N ASN A 161 25.90 4.79 -14.09
CA ASN A 161 25.81 5.46 -12.78
C ASN A 161 24.39 5.49 -12.19
N PHE A 162 23.39 4.89 -12.84
CA PHE A 162 22.05 4.72 -12.32
C PHE A 162 21.87 3.35 -11.68
N SER A 163 21.15 3.27 -10.55
CA SER A 163 20.71 2.01 -9.95
C SER A 163 19.39 2.21 -9.19
N MET A 164 18.75 1.10 -8.86
CA MET A 164 17.45 1.07 -8.21
C MET A 164 17.50 0.18 -6.97
N LEU A 165 17.10 0.72 -5.83
CA LEU A 165 16.81 -0.04 -4.62
C LEU A 165 15.34 -0.43 -4.66
N VAL A 166 15.05 -1.72 -4.91
CA VAL A 166 13.69 -2.19 -5.21
C VAL A 166 13.00 -2.71 -3.95
N SER A 167 11.90 -2.05 -3.55
CA SER A 167 10.98 -2.47 -2.49
C SER A 167 9.54 -2.56 -3.02
N HIS A 168 9.39 -3.20 -4.19
CA HIS A 168 8.08 -3.46 -4.78
C HIS A 168 7.47 -4.74 -4.24
N VAL A 169 6.19 -4.66 -3.92
CA VAL A 169 5.35 -5.76 -3.46
C VAL A 169 4.09 -5.89 -4.31
N THR A 170 3.39 -7.04 -4.25
CA THR A 170 2.21 -7.35 -5.04
C THR A 170 1.05 -7.80 -4.15
N VAL A 171 -0.16 -7.32 -4.46
CA VAL A 171 -1.35 -7.45 -3.60
C VAL A 171 -1.87 -8.88 -3.45
N PRO A 172 -2.01 -9.70 -4.51
CA PRO A 172 -2.67 -11.01 -4.40
C PRO A 172 -2.04 -11.94 -3.35
N PRO A 173 -0.69 -12.10 -3.27
CA PRO A 173 -0.07 -12.94 -2.24
C PRO A 173 -0.29 -12.43 -0.81
N ALA A 174 -0.42 -11.11 -0.61
CA ALA A 174 -0.71 -10.55 0.70
C ALA A 174 -2.14 -10.89 1.15
N MET A 175 -3.11 -10.88 0.24
CA MET A 175 -4.47 -11.34 0.51
C MET A 175 -4.49 -12.82 0.92
N GLU A 176 -3.75 -13.68 0.22
CA GLU A 176 -3.63 -15.09 0.58
C GLU A 176 -2.98 -15.29 1.96
N ALA A 177 -1.95 -14.50 2.29
CA ALA A 177 -1.30 -14.54 3.61
C ALA A 177 -2.26 -14.16 4.74
N ILE A 178 -3.10 -13.14 4.54
CA ILE A 178 -4.14 -12.74 5.50
C ILE A 178 -5.19 -13.85 5.65
N LEU A 179 -5.70 -14.36 4.55
CA LEU A 179 -6.74 -15.40 4.56
C LEU A 179 -6.24 -16.72 5.15
N GLY A 180 -4.95 -17.04 5.01
CA GLY A 180 -4.31 -18.21 5.59
C GLY A 180 -3.91 -18.06 7.05
N SER A 181 -4.01 -16.86 7.63
CA SER A 181 -3.64 -16.60 9.02
C SER A 181 -4.64 -17.23 10.00
N SER A 182 -4.12 -17.79 11.12
CA SER A 182 -4.96 -18.30 12.22
C SER A 182 -5.79 -17.21 12.90
N HIS A 183 -5.42 -15.94 12.75
CA HIS A 183 -6.13 -14.79 13.29
C HIS A 183 -7.06 -14.12 12.27
N ASN A 184 -7.21 -14.74 11.08
CA ASN A 184 -8.07 -14.19 10.03
C ASN A 184 -9.53 -14.11 10.46
N ARG A 185 -10.11 -12.93 10.26
CA ARG A 185 -11.55 -12.67 10.43
C ARG A 185 -12.18 -11.98 9.22
N VAL A 186 -11.40 -11.81 8.14
CA VAL A 186 -11.86 -11.16 6.91
C VAL A 186 -12.75 -12.13 6.14
N GLN A 187 -13.93 -11.65 5.77
CA GLN A 187 -14.95 -12.42 5.08
C GLN A 187 -15.22 -11.92 3.66
N GLY A 188 -14.72 -10.72 3.32
CA GLY A 188 -14.82 -10.14 1.99
C GLY A 188 -13.78 -9.05 1.79
N PHE A 189 -13.49 -8.72 0.53
CA PHE A 189 -12.49 -7.70 0.18
C PHE A 189 -13.04 -6.61 -0.74
N LEU A 190 -12.57 -5.39 -0.51
CA LEU A 190 -12.59 -4.32 -1.49
C LEU A 190 -11.19 -4.22 -2.11
N ALA A 191 -11.07 -4.60 -3.38
CA ALA A 191 -9.81 -4.59 -4.09
C ALA A 191 -9.52 -3.22 -4.71
N ALA A 192 -8.23 -2.88 -4.77
CA ALA A 192 -7.73 -1.58 -5.23
C ALA A 192 -7.94 -1.38 -6.74
N GLY A 193 -8.85 -0.50 -7.13
CA GLY A 193 -9.15 -0.24 -8.54
C GLY A 193 -7.95 0.20 -9.36
N HIS A 194 -7.01 0.98 -8.81
CA HIS A 194 -5.81 1.42 -9.54
C HIS A 194 -4.81 0.27 -9.78
N VAL A 195 -4.69 -0.69 -8.86
CA VAL A 195 -3.92 -1.93 -9.07
C VAL A 195 -4.54 -2.73 -10.21
N CYS A 196 -5.87 -2.91 -10.16
CA CYS A 196 -6.60 -3.65 -11.18
C CYS A 196 -6.63 -2.92 -12.56
N SER A 197 -6.45 -1.60 -12.60
CA SER A 197 -6.28 -0.88 -13.88
C SER A 197 -5.00 -1.30 -14.62
N VAL A 198 -3.97 -1.71 -13.88
CA VAL A 198 -2.72 -2.24 -14.44
C VAL A 198 -2.79 -3.75 -14.66
N MET A 199 -3.12 -4.51 -13.62
CA MET A 199 -3.01 -5.99 -13.62
C MET A 199 -4.30 -6.71 -14.04
N GLY A 200 -5.43 -5.99 -14.10
CA GLY A 200 -6.74 -6.65 -14.18
C GLY A 200 -7.13 -7.27 -12.85
N TYR A 201 -8.05 -8.22 -12.88
CA TYR A 201 -8.51 -8.91 -11.66
C TYR A 201 -8.57 -10.43 -11.79
N THR A 202 -7.99 -10.99 -12.83
CA THR A 202 -7.96 -12.45 -13.05
C THR A 202 -7.20 -13.19 -11.95
N GLU A 203 -6.19 -12.55 -11.35
CA GLU A 203 -5.42 -13.16 -10.26
C GLU A 203 -6.23 -13.28 -8.95
N TYR A 204 -7.31 -12.52 -8.79
CA TYR A 204 -8.20 -12.64 -7.63
C TYR A 204 -9.20 -13.79 -7.74
N GLU A 205 -9.53 -14.26 -8.96
CA GLU A 205 -10.50 -15.33 -9.17
C GLU A 205 -10.13 -16.65 -8.45
N PRO A 206 -8.87 -17.15 -8.54
CA PRO A 206 -8.47 -18.32 -7.77
C PRO A 206 -8.49 -18.11 -6.26
N ILE A 207 -8.21 -16.88 -5.77
CA ILE A 207 -8.27 -16.54 -4.35
C ILE A 207 -9.72 -16.59 -3.85
N ALA A 208 -10.63 -15.92 -4.55
CA ALA A 208 -12.06 -15.93 -4.21
C ALA A 208 -12.61 -17.36 -4.14
N LYS A 209 -12.28 -18.20 -5.14
CA LYS A 209 -12.68 -19.60 -5.20
C LYS A 209 -12.09 -20.45 -4.08
N LYS A 210 -10.77 -20.32 -3.82
CA LYS A 210 -10.04 -21.12 -2.83
C LYS A 210 -10.51 -20.86 -1.41
N TYR A 211 -10.65 -19.60 -1.07
CA TYR A 211 -11.00 -19.16 0.29
C TYR A 211 -12.49 -18.89 0.48
N ARG A 212 -13.28 -18.99 -0.58
CA ARG A 212 -14.73 -18.74 -0.57
C ARG A 212 -15.07 -17.36 -0.03
N VAL A 213 -14.37 -16.33 -0.50
CA VAL A 213 -14.55 -14.93 -0.10
C VAL A 213 -14.88 -14.07 -1.33
N PRO A 214 -15.90 -13.21 -1.28
CA PRO A 214 -16.15 -12.24 -2.34
C PRO A 214 -15.04 -11.19 -2.38
N ILE A 215 -14.65 -10.80 -3.59
CA ILE A 215 -13.68 -9.75 -3.86
C ILE A 215 -14.32 -8.75 -4.81
N VAL A 216 -14.50 -7.51 -4.39
CA VAL A 216 -15.09 -6.46 -5.22
C VAL A 216 -14.06 -5.40 -5.54
N VAL A 217 -13.74 -5.24 -6.82
CA VAL A 217 -12.87 -4.15 -7.30
C VAL A 217 -13.62 -2.84 -7.23
N THR A 218 -13.10 -1.85 -6.50
CA THR A 218 -13.76 -0.56 -6.31
C THR A 218 -12.88 0.63 -6.69
N GLY A 219 -13.54 1.76 -7.00
CA GLY A 219 -12.89 3.07 -7.03
C GLY A 219 -12.62 3.62 -5.63
N PHE A 220 -12.46 4.95 -5.54
CA PHE A 220 -11.93 5.61 -4.35
C PHE A 220 -12.88 6.66 -3.77
N GLU A 221 -13.89 7.07 -4.52
CA GLU A 221 -14.84 8.04 -4.05
C GLU A 221 -15.89 7.39 -3.11
N PRO A 222 -16.54 8.14 -2.22
CA PRO A 222 -17.47 7.58 -1.23
C PRO A 222 -18.54 6.66 -1.82
N VAL A 223 -19.12 7.05 -2.96
CA VAL A 223 -20.16 6.25 -3.63
C VAL A 223 -19.58 4.98 -4.25
N ASP A 224 -18.36 5.03 -4.82
CA ASP A 224 -17.67 3.83 -5.32
C ASP A 224 -17.50 2.80 -4.20
N ILE A 225 -17.01 3.27 -3.04
CA ILE A 225 -16.72 2.41 -1.88
C ILE A 225 -18.02 1.82 -1.33
N LEU A 226 -19.05 2.64 -1.13
CA LEU A 226 -20.36 2.18 -0.63
C LEU A 226 -21.03 1.19 -1.60
N GLN A 227 -20.94 1.44 -2.90
CA GLN A 227 -21.43 0.50 -3.91
C GLN A 227 -20.66 -0.82 -3.85
N GLY A 228 -19.33 -0.78 -3.70
CA GLY A 228 -18.51 -1.99 -3.55
C GLY A 228 -18.84 -2.76 -2.27
N ILE A 229 -19.06 -2.06 -1.14
CA ILE A 229 -19.51 -2.68 0.11
C ILE A 229 -20.87 -3.35 -0.09
N TYR A 230 -21.81 -2.69 -0.74
CA TYR A 230 -23.13 -3.27 -1.03
C TYR A 230 -23.03 -4.55 -1.86
N MET A 231 -22.22 -4.54 -2.93
CA MET A 231 -21.99 -5.72 -3.76
C MET A 231 -21.35 -6.87 -2.97
N CYS A 232 -20.37 -6.53 -2.10
CA CYS A 232 -19.71 -7.53 -1.26
C CYS A 232 -20.69 -8.13 -0.23
N VAL A 233 -21.46 -7.31 0.47
CA VAL A 233 -22.49 -7.75 1.43
C VAL A 233 -23.53 -8.62 0.74
N LYS A 234 -23.99 -8.23 -0.45
CA LYS A 234 -24.95 -9.00 -1.21
C LYS A 234 -24.43 -10.41 -1.53
N GLN A 235 -23.17 -10.54 -1.96
CA GLN A 235 -22.56 -11.85 -2.18
C GLN A 235 -22.46 -12.67 -0.89
N LEU A 236 -22.06 -12.02 0.22
CA LEU A 236 -21.95 -12.69 1.52
C LEU A 236 -23.30 -13.24 2.02
N GLU A 237 -24.36 -12.47 1.87
CA GLU A 237 -25.72 -12.89 2.26
C GLU A 237 -26.28 -13.98 1.34
N GLU A 238 -25.92 -13.97 0.05
CA GLU A 238 -26.29 -14.99 -0.95
C GLU A 238 -25.38 -16.24 -0.89
N GLY A 239 -24.31 -16.25 -0.08
CA GLY A 239 -23.35 -17.35 0.00
C GLY A 239 -22.48 -17.48 -1.25
N ARG A 240 -22.36 -16.43 -2.07
CA ARG A 240 -21.49 -16.35 -3.24
C ARG A 240 -20.07 -15.90 -2.87
N ALA A 241 -19.12 -16.26 -3.70
CA ALA A 241 -17.71 -15.90 -3.51
C ALA A 241 -17.03 -15.69 -4.88
N GLU A 242 -17.35 -14.59 -5.51
CA GLU A 242 -16.93 -14.24 -6.86
C GLU A 242 -16.13 -12.93 -6.86
N VAL A 243 -15.41 -12.70 -7.96
CA VAL A 243 -14.80 -11.39 -8.22
C VAL A 243 -15.77 -10.54 -9.03
N GLU A 244 -16.20 -9.42 -8.47
CA GLU A 244 -17.02 -8.43 -9.17
C GLU A 244 -16.26 -7.12 -9.35
N ASN A 245 -16.55 -6.41 -10.44
CA ASN A 245 -15.91 -5.13 -10.75
C ASN A 245 -16.93 -3.98 -10.70
N GLN A 246 -16.88 -3.18 -9.63
CA GLN A 246 -17.64 -1.92 -9.52
C GLN A 246 -16.98 -0.80 -10.36
N TYR A 247 -15.64 -0.82 -10.50
CA TYR A 247 -14.86 0.25 -11.10
C TYR A 247 -14.73 0.11 -12.63
N THR A 248 -15.84 -0.21 -13.29
CA THR A 248 -15.89 -0.56 -14.74
C THR A 248 -15.43 0.57 -15.66
N ARG A 249 -15.50 1.83 -15.20
CA ARG A 249 -15.03 3.00 -15.97
C ARG A 249 -13.51 3.04 -16.15
N SER A 250 -12.74 2.32 -15.33
CA SER A 250 -11.27 2.31 -15.37
C SER A 250 -10.66 0.91 -15.46
N VAL A 251 -11.34 -0.11 -14.96
CA VAL A 251 -10.79 -1.47 -14.81
C VAL A 251 -11.40 -2.40 -15.84
N ARG A 252 -10.53 -3.14 -16.53
CA ARG A 252 -10.87 -4.27 -17.40
C ARG A 252 -10.37 -5.57 -16.77
N ARG A 253 -10.97 -6.70 -17.14
CA ARG A 253 -10.62 -8.01 -16.58
C ARG A 253 -9.13 -8.34 -16.76
N GLU A 254 -8.59 -8.05 -17.95
CA GLU A 254 -7.20 -8.33 -18.33
C GLU A 254 -6.22 -7.22 -17.91
N GLY A 255 -6.73 -6.05 -17.47
CA GLY A 255 -5.93 -4.89 -17.15
C GLY A 255 -5.27 -4.23 -18.36
N ASN A 256 -4.07 -3.66 -18.15
CA ASN A 256 -3.26 -3.00 -19.18
C ASN A 256 -2.13 -3.94 -19.62
N VAL A 257 -2.36 -4.74 -20.65
CA VAL A 257 -1.41 -5.74 -21.15
C VAL A 257 -0.04 -5.13 -21.53
N PRO A 258 0.05 -3.99 -22.24
CA PRO A 258 1.33 -3.34 -22.48
C PRO A 258 2.13 -2.99 -21.21
N ALA A 259 1.46 -2.50 -20.16
CA ALA A 259 2.10 -2.21 -18.89
C ALA A 259 2.62 -3.49 -18.21
N GLN A 260 1.84 -4.56 -18.23
CA GLN A 260 2.25 -5.87 -17.70
C GLN A 260 3.45 -6.45 -18.44
N GLN A 261 3.52 -6.26 -19.75
CA GLN A 261 4.68 -6.69 -20.56
C GLN A 261 5.97 -5.97 -20.15
N VAL A 262 5.90 -4.65 -19.92
CA VAL A 262 7.06 -3.88 -19.45
C VAL A 262 7.50 -4.33 -18.05
N ILE A 263 6.56 -4.59 -17.16
CA ILE A 263 6.84 -5.12 -15.82
C ILE A 263 7.57 -6.48 -15.94
N SER A 264 7.03 -7.41 -16.71
CA SER A 264 7.58 -8.78 -16.84
C SER A 264 8.93 -8.82 -17.58
N GLU A 265 9.22 -7.85 -18.43
CA GLU A 265 10.54 -7.73 -19.07
C GLU A 265 11.62 -7.32 -18.06
N VAL A 266 11.30 -6.34 -17.18
CA VAL A 266 12.28 -5.72 -16.29
C VAL A 266 12.37 -6.43 -14.95
N PHE A 267 11.25 -6.89 -14.42
CA PHE A 267 11.18 -7.51 -13.11
C PHE A 267 10.91 -9.01 -13.19
N ARG A 268 11.26 -9.70 -12.11
CA ARG A 268 10.90 -11.10 -11.81
C ARG A 268 10.21 -11.14 -10.46
N VAL A 269 9.33 -12.10 -10.27
CA VAL A 269 8.66 -12.34 -8.99
C VAL A 269 9.67 -12.95 -8.00
N VAL A 270 9.70 -12.38 -6.80
CA VAL A 270 10.59 -12.81 -5.70
C VAL A 270 9.81 -12.87 -4.38
N PRO A 271 10.29 -13.61 -3.36
CA PRO A 271 9.77 -13.44 -2.00
C PRO A 271 10.10 -12.03 -1.50
N ARG A 272 9.24 -11.46 -0.65
CA ARG A 272 9.47 -10.18 0.00
C ARG A 272 8.98 -10.22 1.45
N LYS A 273 9.73 -9.57 2.31
CA LYS A 273 9.29 -9.26 3.66
C LYS A 273 8.36 -8.03 3.60
N TRP A 274 7.27 -8.11 4.31
CA TRP A 274 6.28 -7.05 4.46
C TRP A 274 6.30 -6.56 5.90
N ARG A 275 6.40 -5.26 6.10
CA ARG A 275 6.40 -4.65 7.42
C ARG A 275 5.18 -5.10 8.21
N GLY A 276 5.41 -5.66 9.40
CA GLY A 276 4.37 -6.12 10.30
C GLY A 276 3.58 -7.36 9.88
N VAL A 277 3.95 -8.01 8.74
CA VAL A 277 3.32 -9.25 8.28
C VAL A 277 4.34 -10.40 8.23
N GLY A 278 5.60 -10.09 7.87
CA GLY A 278 6.66 -11.08 7.71
C GLY A 278 6.97 -11.36 6.23
N GLU A 279 7.74 -12.43 6.00
CA GLU A 279 8.10 -12.85 4.65
C GLU A 279 6.94 -13.58 3.97
N ILE A 280 6.56 -13.10 2.78
CA ILE A 280 5.53 -13.70 1.96
C ILE A 280 6.17 -14.22 0.67
N PRO A 281 6.07 -15.51 0.37
CA PRO A 281 6.59 -16.09 -0.88
C PRO A 281 5.93 -15.44 -2.10
N ARG A 282 6.73 -15.19 -3.15
CA ARG A 282 6.26 -14.68 -4.45
C ARG A 282 5.44 -13.37 -4.35
N SER A 283 5.72 -12.53 -3.38
CA SER A 283 4.93 -11.34 -3.06
C SER A 283 5.58 -10.02 -3.45
N GLY A 284 6.64 -10.05 -4.24
CA GLY A 284 7.28 -8.83 -4.68
C GLY A 284 8.03 -8.98 -5.99
N LEU A 285 8.59 -7.85 -6.41
CA LEU A 285 9.35 -7.72 -7.63
C LEU A 285 10.83 -7.47 -7.32
N GLY A 286 11.70 -8.15 -8.04
CA GLY A 286 13.14 -7.91 -8.10
C GLY A 286 13.56 -7.74 -9.54
N LEU A 287 14.69 -7.10 -9.80
CA LEU A 287 15.20 -6.96 -11.17
C LEU A 287 15.46 -8.32 -11.81
N SER A 288 15.06 -8.47 -13.07
CA SER A 288 15.37 -9.67 -13.85
C SER A 288 16.87 -9.69 -14.19
N ARG A 289 17.42 -10.88 -14.53
CA ARG A 289 18.83 -11.07 -14.86
C ARG A 289 19.33 -10.09 -15.95
N LYS A 290 18.46 -9.73 -16.89
CA LYS A 290 18.77 -8.76 -17.97
C LYS A 290 19.06 -7.36 -17.42
N TYR A 291 18.56 -7.02 -16.23
CA TYR A 291 18.64 -5.69 -15.60
C TYR A 291 19.37 -5.69 -14.26
N GLU A 292 19.96 -6.80 -13.85
CA GLU A 292 20.61 -7.02 -12.55
C GLU A 292 21.73 -6.00 -12.25
N ARG A 293 22.43 -5.50 -13.29
CA ARG A 293 23.46 -4.45 -13.15
C ARG A 293 22.94 -3.15 -12.51
N PHE A 294 21.62 -2.94 -12.49
CA PHE A 294 20.96 -1.78 -11.87
C PHE A 294 20.55 -2.05 -10.42
N ASN A 295 20.86 -3.23 -9.86
CA ASN A 295 20.52 -3.56 -8.48
C ASN A 295 21.42 -2.79 -7.51
N ALA A 296 20.80 -1.88 -6.74
CA ALA A 296 21.50 -1.07 -5.75
C ALA A 296 21.99 -1.90 -4.55
N GLU A 297 21.25 -2.95 -4.14
CA GLU A 297 21.67 -3.79 -3.00
C GLU A 297 23.03 -4.46 -3.27
N GLU A 298 23.22 -5.00 -4.46
CA GLU A 298 24.47 -5.61 -4.88
C GLU A 298 25.57 -4.57 -5.11
N ARG A 299 25.23 -3.49 -5.83
CA ARG A 299 26.20 -2.42 -6.15
C ARG A 299 26.83 -1.80 -4.92
N PHE A 300 26.05 -1.64 -3.84
CA PHE A 300 26.50 -0.99 -2.61
C PHE A 300 26.81 -1.96 -1.47
N GLY A 301 26.62 -3.27 -1.67
CA GLY A 301 26.93 -4.30 -0.68
C GLY A 301 26.06 -4.22 0.57
N VAL A 302 24.76 -3.94 0.42
CA VAL A 302 23.81 -3.78 1.54
C VAL A 302 22.77 -4.92 1.59
N ALA A 303 22.98 -6.01 0.87
CA ALA A 303 22.00 -7.11 0.78
C ALA A 303 21.68 -7.72 2.16
N ASP A 304 22.68 -7.90 3.02
CA ASP A 304 22.59 -8.64 4.28
C ASP A 304 22.09 -7.82 5.49
N TYR A 305 21.59 -6.60 5.26
CA TYR A 305 21.02 -5.80 6.34
C TYR A 305 19.77 -6.45 6.88
N THR A 306 19.72 -6.61 8.20
CA THR A 306 18.55 -7.07 8.97
C THR A 306 18.15 -6.03 9.99
N ALA A 307 16.87 -5.89 10.27
CA ALA A 307 16.34 -4.98 11.26
C ALA A 307 15.07 -5.58 11.90
N GLU A 308 14.79 -5.17 13.13
CA GLU A 308 13.58 -5.52 13.84
C GLU A 308 12.63 -4.31 13.95
N GLU A 309 11.34 -4.59 13.94
CA GLU A 309 10.30 -3.57 14.14
C GLU A 309 10.27 -3.11 15.59
N SER A 310 9.90 -1.84 15.82
CA SER A 310 9.65 -1.36 17.17
C SER A 310 8.54 -2.17 17.84
N PRO A 311 8.77 -2.76 19.03
CA PRO A 311 7.76 -3.55 19.74
C PRO A 311 6.56 -2.71 20.22
N GLU A 312 6.69 -1.39 20.31
CA GLU A 312 5.60 -0.49 20.67
C GLU A 312 4.61 -0.25 19.51
N CYS A 313 5.03 -0.51 18.27
CA CYS A 313 4.22 -0.25 17.09
C CYS A 313 3.37 -1.46 16.71
N ILE A 314 2.04 -1.35 16.87
CA ILE A 314 1.10 -2.40 16.48
C ILE A 314 0.61 -2.31 15.03
N SER A 315 1.29 -1.55 14.16
CA SER A 315 0.86 -1.35 12.77
C SER A 315 0.68 -2.66 12.00
N GLY A 316 1.48 -3.69 12.29
CA GLY A 316 1.32 -5.02 11.72
C GLY A 316 -0.04 -5.66 12.03
N LEU A 317 -0.54 -5.52 13.27
CA LEU A 317 -1.87 -5.99 13.64
C LEU A 317 -3.00 -5.18 13.00
N VAL A 318 -2.74 -3.89 12.76
CA VAL A 318 -3.70 -3.02 12.02
C VAL A 318 -3.78 -3.45 10.56
N LEU A 319 -2.64 -3.63 9.89
CA LEU A 319 -2.56 -4.04 8.48
C LEU A 319 -3.07 -5.47 8.22
N GLN A 320 -3.11 -6.29 9.25
CA GLN A 320 -3.73 -7.63 9.20
C GLN A 320 -5.23 -7.61 9.55
N GLY A 321 -5.81 -6.43 9.81
CA GLY A 321 -7.22 -6.28 10.18
C GLY A 321 -7.57 -6.81 11.57
N VAL A 322 -6.58 -7.13 12.41
CA VAL A 322 -6.77 -7.67 13.77
C VAL A 322 -7.11 -6.56 14.76
N LYS A 323 -6.49 -5.38 14.59
CA LYS A 323 -6.72 -4.20 15.45
C LYS A 323 -7.01 -2.95 14.62
N LYS A 324 -7.59 -1.93 15.27
CA LYS A 324 -7.75 -0.58 14.71
C LYS A 324 -6.69 0.37 15.29
N PRO A 325 -6.34 1.48 14.60
CA PRO A 325 -5.34 2.43 15.09
C PRO A 325 -5.59 2.96 16.51
N GLY A 326 -6.85 3.21 16.88
CA GLY A 326 -7.23 3.69 18.21
C GLY A 326 -6.98 2.70 19.37
N GLU A 327 -6.72 1.42 19.07
CA GLU A 327 -6.34 0.40 20.06
C GLU A 327 -4.84 0.38 20.38
N CYS A 328 -4.03 1.21 19.69
CA CYS A 328 -2.61 1.37 19.96
C CYS A 328 -2.38 2.28 21.16
N SER A 329 -1.58 1.83 22.13
CA SER A 329 -1.25 2.63 23.32
C SER A 329 -0.45 3.90 22.99
N ALA A 330 0.37 3.85 21.94
CA ALA A 330 1.19 4.96 21.47
C ALA A 330 0.41 5.96 20.60
N PHE A 331 -0.77 5.59 20.07
CA PHE A 331 -1.51 6.42 19.11
C PHE A 331 -1.92 7.76 19.71
N GLY A 332 -1.49 8.86 19.07
CA GLY A 332 -1.78 10.23 19.48
C GLY A 332 -1.11 10.67 20.80
N THR A 333 -0.16 9.88 21.28
CA THR A 333 0.69 10.21 22.45
C THR A 333 2.16 10.25 22.03
N SER A 334 2.90 9.14 22.16
CA SER A 334 4.29 9.01 21.68
C SER A 334 4.39 8.79 20.15
N CYS A 335 3.29 8.43 19.48
CA CYS A 335 3.25 8.25 18.03
C CYS A 335 2.29 9.25 17.38
N THR A 336 2.84 10.25 16.69
CA THR A 336 2.13 11.30 15.95
C THR A 336 2.72 11.42 14.54
N PRO A 337 2.10 12.17 13.60
CA PRO A 337 2.68 12.41 12.27
C PRO A 337 4.03 13.14 12.32
N GLU A 338 4.30 13.92 13.38
CA GLU A 338 5.57 14.62 13.61
C GLU A 338 6.65 13.69 14.19
N HIS A 339 6.22 12.70 14.99
CA HIS A 339 7.08 11.71 15.64
C HIS A 339 6.52 10.29 15.42
N PRO A 340 6.58 9.77 14.18
CA PRO A 340 5.99 8.47 13.88
C PRO A 340 6.87 7.32 14.41
N LEU A 341 6.27 6.39 15.16
CA LEU A 341 6.92 5.12 15.54
C LEU A 341 6.85 4.07 14.43
N GLY A 342 5.93 4.22 13.50
CA GLY A 342 5.76 3.31 12.39
C GLY A 342 5.26 3.99 11.11
N ALA A 343 5.50 3.34 9.98
CA ALA A 343 5.23 3.87 8.65
C ALA A 343 3.75 4.22 8.39
N THR A 344 2.82 3.54 9.06
CA THR A 344 1.36 3.81 8.93
C THR A 344 0.94 5.17 9.48
N MET A 345 1.81 5.84 10.27
CA MET A 345 1.58 7.20 10.77
C MET A 345 2.20 8.28 9.85
N VAL A 346 3.04 7.89 8.89
CA VAL A 346 3.75 8.82 7.98
C VAL A 346 2.93 9.18 6.75
N SER A 347 2.50 8.16 6.00
CA SER A 347 1.76 8.37 4.75
C SER A 347 0.31 8.74 5.01
N SER A 348 -0.23 9.65 4.21
CA SER A 348 -1.67 9.98 4.24
C SER A 348 -2.58 8.79 3.88
N GLU A 349 -2.03 7.77 3.25
CA GLU A 349 -2.69 6.50 2.95
C GLU A 349 -2.57 5.47 4.08
N GLY A 350 -1.76 5.74 5.09
CA GLY A 350 -1.62 4.89 6.26
C GLY A 350 -2.84 5.00 7.19
N ALA A 351 -3.31 3.87 7.68
CA ALA A 351 -4.49 3.83 8.56
C ALA A 351 -4.32 4.72 9.80
N CYS A 352 -3.15 4.68 10.46
CA CYS A 352 -2.89 5.51 11.64
C CYS A 352 -2.94 7.01 11.31
N ALA A 353 -2.30 7.46 10.24
CA ALA A 353 -2.30 8.86 9.82
C ALA A 353 -3.71 9.33 9.42
N ALA A 354 -4.48 8.51 8.71
CA ALA A 354 -5.86 8.83 8.36
C ALA A 354 -6.75 9.00 9.59
N TYR A 355 -6.67 8.06 10.55
CA TYR A 355 -7.41 8.17 11.83
C TYR A 355 -6.99 9.40 12.62
N TYR A 356 -5.69 9.66 12.75
CA TYR A 356 -5.18 10.82 13.46
C TYR A 356 -5.71 12.14 12.87
N ARG A 357 -5.65 12.26 11.54
CA ARG A 357 -6.03 13.49 10.84
C ARG A 357 -7.53 13.78 10.86
N TYR A 358 -8.37 12.76 10.71
CA TYR A 358 -9.80 12.96 10.48
C TYR A 358 -10.70 12.58 11.67
N ARG A 359 -10.17 11.83 12.66
CA ARG A 359 -10.91 11.48 13.88
C ARG A 359 -10.32 12.05 15.15
N GLY A 360 -9.11 12.62 15.06
CA GLY A 360 -8.41 13.18 16.20
C GLY A 360 -8.05 12.14 17.27
N VAL A 361 -7.56 12.62 18.40
CA VAL A 361 -7.18 11.78 19.56
C VAL A 361 -8.40 11.07 20.17
N ASN A 362 -9.61 11.54 19.90
CA ASN A 362 -10.88 10.91 20.31
C ASN A 362 -11.14 9.53 19.66
N ALA A 363 -10.36 9.13 18.66
CA ALA A 363 -10.39 7.75 18.14
C ALA A 363 -10.15 6.70 19.25
N ARG A 364 -9.45 7.06 20.33
CA ARG A 364 -9.28 6.22 21.53
C ARG A 364 -10.61 5.99 22.28
N ALA A 365 -11.41 7.04 22.47
CA ALA A 365 -12.68 6.92 23.18
C ALA A 365 -13.70 6.04 22.43
N MET A 366 -13.70 6.10 21.09
CA MET A 366 -14.58 5.27 20.26
C MET A 366 -14.19 3.78 20.26
N ALA A 367 -12.88 3.47 20.35
CA ALA A 367 -12.42 2.08 20.41
C ALA A 367 -12.74 1.39 21.75
N VAL A 368 -12.86 2.15 22.84
CA VAL A 368 -13.22 1.65 24.18
C VAL A 368 -14.73 1.44 24.29
N ALA A 369 -15.53 2.39 23.79
CA ALA A 369 -17.00 2.31 23.85
C ALA A 369 -17.59 1.16 23.00
N GLY A 370 -16.92 0.72 21.96
CA GLY A 370 -17.34 -0.42 21.12
C GLY A 370 -17.06 -1.81 21.72
N LYS A 371 -16.45 -1.91 22.90
CA LYS A 371 -16.18 -3.18 23.62
C LYS A 371 -17.14 -3.47 24.77
N GLU A 372 -18.00 -2.51 25.13
CA GLU A 372 -18.95 -2.64 26.23
C GLU A 372 -20.43 -2.84 25.79
N GLY A 373 -20.63 -3.13 24.45
CA GLY A 373 -21.98 -3.38 23.90
C GLY A 373 -22.17 -4.82 23.38
#